data_277d94580d4da96ae59347c212d65f23
#
_entry.id   277d94580d4da96ae59347c212d65f23
#
_cell.length_a   1.000
_cell.length_b   1.000
_cell.length_c   1.000
_cell.angle_alpha   90.00
_cell.angle_beta   90.00
_cell.angle_gamma   90.00
#
_symmetry.space_group_name_H-M   'P 1'
#
loop_
_entity.id
_entity.type
_entity.pdbx_description
1 polymer ?
#
loop_
_entity_poly.entity_id
_entity_poly.type
_entity_poly.pdbx_seq_one_letter_code
_entity_poly.pdbx_strand_id
1 'polypeptide(L)'
;MSGLTADIKDIVSELSGFSGLNGILLYLDEIQYFNKKQQQTLLEFIENGSITLIASTTENPYFYVYGAILSRSTVFEFKRVEKNDVLNTIERAYNILREESEEKIELEDGVTEHIAYGCGGDVRKAVNAVELSVLST
;
A
#
# COMPACT_ATOMS: atom_id res chain seq x y z
N MET A 1 20.06 -4.76 -14.62
CA MET A 1 18.69 -4.22 -14.64
C MET A 1 17.74 -4.97 -15.59
N SER A 2 18.00 -6.23 -15.90
CA SER A 2 17.13 -7.10 -16.73
C SER A 2 16.29 -8.09 -15.90
N GLY A 3 16.41 -8.08 -14.59
CA GLY A 3 15.80 -9.05 -13.69
C GLY A 3 14.26 -8.96 -13.63
N LEU A 4 13.69 -7.79 -13.41
CA LEU A 4 12.27 -7.61 -13.10
C LEU A 4 11.30 -8.07 -14.22
N THR A 5 11.68 -7.94 -15.49
CA THR A 5 10.86 -8.45 -16.60
C THR A 5 10.93 -9.97 -16.75
N ALA A 6 12.06 -10.56 -16.38
CA ALA A 6 12.21 -12.02 -16.28
C ALA A 6 11.37 -12.52 -15.08
N ASP A 7 11.50 -11.86 -13.93
CA ASP A 7 10.77 -12.23 -12.70
C ASP A 7 9.25 -12.26 -12.87
N ILE A 8 8.66 -11.27 -13.57
CA ILE A 8 7.21 -11.27 -13.85
C ILE A 8 6.83 -12.43 -14.78
N LYS A 9 7.60 -12.69 -15.83
CA LYS A 9 7.36 -13.81 -16.73
C LYS A 9 7.50 -15.14 -16.03
N ASP A 10 8.50 -15.26 -15.17
CA ASP A 10 8.77 -16.47 -14.39
C ASP A 10 7.66 -16.72 -13.39
N ILE A 11 7.22 -15.69 -12.64
CA ILE A 11 6.06 -15.77 -11.73
C ILE A 11 4.80 -16.21 -12.48
N VAL A 12 4.50 -15.60 -13.63
CA VAL A 12 3.31 -15.95 -14.41
C VAL A 12 3.43 -17.38 -14.96
N SER A 13 4.60 -17.80 -15.41
CA SER A 13 4.82 -19.17 -15.94
C SER A 13 4.73 -20.23 -14.85
N GLU A 14 5.30 -19.98 -13.67
CA GLU A 14 5.22 -20.87 -12.52
C GLU A 14 3.78 -21.03 -12.02
N LEU A 15 3.05 -19.92 -11.91
CA LEU A 15 1.67 -19.92 -11.42
C LEU A 15 0.67 -20.46 -12.46
N SER A 16 0.95 -20.30 -13.75
CA SER A 16 0.15 -20.90 -14.84
C SER A 16 0.28 -22.42 -14.89
N GLY A 17 1.36 -22.98 -14.33
CA GLY A 17 1.57 -24.42 -14.17
C GLY A 17 0.71 -25.06 -13.09
N PHE A 18 0.15 -24.30 -12.17
CA PHE A 18 -0.84 -24.77 -11.19
C PHE A 18 -2.21 -24.87 -11.88
N SER A 19 -2.47 -26.01 -12.48
CA SER A 19 -3.67 -26.33 -13.25
C SER A 19 -4.95 -26.01 -12.43
N GLY A 20 -5.72 -25.04 -12.90
CA GLY A 20 -7.03 -24.69 -12.37
C GLY A 20 -7.20 -23.26 -11.85
N LEU A 21 -6.15 -22.43 -11.82
CA LEU A 21 -6.30 -21.03 -11.44
C LEU A 21 -6.67 -20.19 -12.67
N ASN A 22 -7.87 -19.60 -12.63
CA ASN A 22 -8.39 -18.67 -13.64
C ASN A 22 -7.74 -17.28 -13.50
N GLY A 23 -6.42 -17.19 -13.63
CA GLY A 23 -5.67 -15.94 -13.54
C GLY A 23 -5.05 -15.66 -12.17
N ILE A 24 -4.16 -14.68 -12.12
CA ILE A 24 -3.39 -14.26 -10.96
C ILE A 24 -3.77 -12.84 -10.59
N LEU A 25 -3.98 -12.56 -9.31
CA LEU A 25 -4.08 -11.21 -8.79
C LEU A 25 -2.66 -10.70 -8.47
N LEU A 26 -2.19 -9.73 -9.25
CA LEU A 26 -0.88 -9.10 -9.06
C LEU A 26 -1.07 -7.72 -8.43
N TYR A 27 -0.49 -7.51 -7.25
CA TYR A 27 -0.38 -6.20 -6.63
C TYR A 27 1.02 -5.62 -6.86
N LEU A 28 1.09 -4.43 -7.46
CA LEU A 28 2.32 -3.68 -7.65
C LEU A 28 2.27 -2.38 -6.84
N ASP A 29 3.14 -2.28 -5.87
CA ASP A 29 3.36 -1.02 -5.14
C ASP A 29 4.31 -0.13 -5.92
N GLU A 30 4.00 1.18 -5.98
CA GLU A 30 4.80 2.21 -6.62
C GLU A 30 5.12 1.90 -8.10
N ILE A 31 4.08 1.67 -8.91
CA ILE A 31 4.22 1.29 -10.34
C ILE A 31 5.05 2.28 -11.17
N GLN A 32 5.20 3.54 -10.75
CA GLN A 32 6.02 4.54 -11.44
C GLN A 32 7.52 4.18 -11.50
N TYR A 33 8.00 3.32 -10.61
CA TYR A 33 9.39 2.82 -10.67
C TYR A 33 9.63 1.80 -11.77
N PHE A 34 8.56 1.26 -12.36
CA PHE A 34 8.66 0.38 -13.53
C PHE A 34 8.79 1.23 -14.79
N ASN A 35 9.84 0.97 -15.58
CA ASN A 35 9.98 1.66 -16.85
C ASN A 35 8.90 1.21 -17.86
N LYS A 36 8.76 1.99 -18.95
CA LYS A 36 7.74 1.75 -19.96
C LYS A 36 7.76 0.33 -20.54
N LYS A 37 8.97 -0.24 -20.76
CA LYS A 37 9.12 -1.60 -21.32
C LYS A 37 8.62 -2.66 -20.33
N GLN A 38 8.88 -2.48 -19.03
CA GLN A 38 8.39 -3.36 -17.98
C GLN A 38 6.87 -3.31 -17.88
N GLN A 39 6.30 -2.09 -17.92
CA GLN A 39 4.85 -1.92 -17.94
C GLN A 39 4.20 -2.50 -19.19
N GLN A 40 4.84 -2.40 -20.37
CA GLN A 40 4.36 -3.05 -21.61
C GLN A 40 4.33 -4.57 -21.51
N THR A 41 5.29 -5.18 -20.80
CA THR A 41 5.27 -6.63 -20.57
C THR A 41 4.05 -7.06 -19.75
N LEU A 42 3.65 -6.27 -18.74
CA LEU A 42 2.43 -6.54 -17.97
C LEU A 42 1.16 -6.50 -18.82
N LEU A 43 1.12 -5.61 -19.81
CA LEU A 43 -0.04 -5.43 -20.66
C LEU A 43 -0.46 -6.72 -21.37
N GLU A 44 0.50 -7.49 -21.86
CA GLU A 44 0.25 -8.78 -22.53
C GLU A 44 -0.52 -9.75 -21.63
N PHE A 45 -0.12 -9.82 -20.35
CA PHE A 45 -0.75 -10.71 -19.36
C PHE A 45 -2.10 -10.19 -18.85
N ILE A 46 -2.30 -8.88 -18.85
CA ILE A 46 -3.59 -8.25 -18.52
C ILE A 46 -4.59 -8.52 -19.66
N GLU A 47 -4.16 -8.37 -20.90
CA GLU A 47 -5.03 -8.53 -22.07
C GLU A 47 -5.48 -9.99 -22.31
N ASN A 48 -4.64 -10.95 -22.02
CA ASN A 48 -4.98 -12.37 -22.15
C ASN A 48 -5.70 -12.94 -20.90
N GLY A 49 -5.92 -12.11 -19.87
CA GLY A 49 -6.59 -12.51 -18.63
C GLY A 49 -5.74 -13.33 -17.65
N SER A 50 -4.45 -13.50 -17.92
CA SER A 50 -3.55 -14.21 -17.01
C SER A 50 -3.30 -13.44 -15.73
N ILE A 51 -3.39 -12.10 -15.76
CA ILE A 51 -3.19 -11.22 -14.61
C ILE A 51 -4.38 -10.26 -14.46
N THR A 52 -4.89 -10.17 -13.23
CA THR A 52 -5.67 -9.02 -12.76
C THR A 52 -4.73 -8.12 -11.98
N LEU A 53 -4.52 -6.88 -12.46
CA LEU A 53 -3.57 -5.93 -11.87
C LEU A 53 -4.26 -5.01 -10.86
N ILE A 54 -3.69 -4.91 -9.66
CA ILE A 54 -3.89 -3.80 -8.73
C ILE A 54 -2.54 -3.10 -8.60
N ALA A 55 -2.49 -1.81 -8.86
CA ALA A 55 -1.26 -1.04 -8.74
C ALA A 55 -1.49 0.22 -7.90
N SER A 56 -0.51 0.59 -7.10
CA SER A 56 -0.49 1.87 -6.37
C SER A 56 0.60 2.79 -6.90
N THR A 57 0.41 4.08 -6.72
CA THR A 57 1.40 5.12 -7.02
C THR A 57 1.17 6.35 -6.16
N THR A 58 2.24 6.99 -5.73
CA THR A 58 2.21 8.31 -5.09
C THR A 58 2.23 9.46 -6.11
N GLU A 59 2.46 9.13 -7.39
CA GLU A 59 2.54 10.10 -8.48
C GLU A 59 1.23 10.15 -9.28
N ASN A 60 1.09 11.17 -10.12
CA ASN A 60 -0.07 11.27 -11.00
C ASN A 60 -0.04 10.14 -12.05
N PRO A 61 -0.98 9.18 -12.00
CA PRO A 61 -0.95 7.99 -12.86
C PRO A 61 -0.99 8.33 -14.35
N TYR A 62 -1.60 9.44 -14.74
CA TYR A 62 -1.71 9.84 -16.14
C TYR A 62 -0.36 10.24 -16.78
N PHE A 63 0.66 10.53 -15.96
CA PHE A 63 2.00 10.84 -16.46
C PHE A 63 2.97 9.64 -16.35
N TYR A 64 2.79 8.78 -15.37
CA TYR A 64 3.76 7.74 -15.03
C TYR A 64 3.34 6.33 -15.42
N VAL A 65 2.04 6.08 -15.52
CA VAL A 65 1.53 4.77 -15.94
C VAL A 65 1.34 4.72 -17.46
N TYR A 66 1.73 3.61 -18.06
CA TYR A 66 1.58 3.42 -19.49
C TYR A 66 0.11 3.54 -19.91
N GLY A 67 -0.18 4.41 -20.88
CA GLY A 67 -1.55 4.74 -21.26
C GLY A 67 -2.42 3.55 -21.65
N ALA A 68 -1.83 2.49 -22.21
CA ALA A 68 -2.58 1.28 -22.53
C ALA A 68 -3.01 0.48 -21.29
N ILE A 69 -2.28 0.56 -20.18
CA ILE A 69 -2.70 0.00 -18.88
C ILE A 69 -3.83 0.86 -18.31
N LEU A 70 -3.65 2.19 -18.30
CA LEU A 70 -4.67 3.12 -17.81
C LEU A 70 -6.02 2.97 -18.52
N SER A 71 -6.00 2.78 -19.84
CA SER A 71 -7.23 2.62 -20.63
C SER A 71 -8.03 1.34 -20.28
N ARG A 72 -7.41 0.41 -19.57
CA ARG A 72 -7.98 -0.87 -19.10
C ARG A 72 -8.15 -0.91 -17.58
N SER A 73 -7.91 0.20 -16.91
CA SER A 73 -7.93 0.28 -15.44
C SER A 73 -8.94 1.30 -14.97
N THR A 74 -9.44 1.10 -13.76
CA THR A 74 -10.18 2.13 -13.02
C THR A 74 -9.23 2.80 -12.05
N VAL A 75 -9.15 4.13 -12.12
CA VAL A 75 -8.27 4.92 -11.23
C VAL A 75 -9.07 5.38 -10.03
N PHE A 76 -8.55 5.12 -8.84
CA PHE A 76 -9.07 5.59 -7.57
C PHE A 76 -8.08 6.53 -6.92
N GLU A 77 -8.53 7.71 -6.50
CA GLU A 77 -7.72 8.67 -5.75
C GLU A 77 -7.94 8.49 -4.26
N PHE A 78 -6.87 8.25 -3.52
CA PHE A 78 -6.86 8.27 -2.06
C PHE A 78 -6.53 9.67 -1.57
N LYS A 79 -7.44 10.26 -0.80
CA LYS A 79 -7.23 11.55 -0.14
C LYS A 79 -6.55 11.36 1.20
N ARG A 80 -5.95 12.43 1.71
CA ARG A 80 -5.41 12.43 3.07
C ARG A 80 -6.53 12.12 4.08
N VAL A 81 -6.17 11.35 5.09
CA VAL A 81 -7.09 10.97 6.16
C VAL A 81 -7.40 12.21 7.01
N GLU A 82 -8.67 12.41 7.32
CA GLU A 82 -9.11 13.52 8.15
C GLU A 82 -8.67 13.35 9.62
N LYS A 83 -8.55 14.48 10.34
CA LYS A 83 -8.05 14.50 11.71
C LYS A 83 -8.81 13.55 12.65
N ASN A 84 -10.13 13.49 12.52
CA ASN A 84 -10.95 12.63 13.38
C ASN A 84 -10.69 11.14 13.14
N ASP A 85 -10.48 10.75 11.88
CA ASP A 85 -10.17 9.36 11.54
C ASP A 85 -8.76 8.96 11.99
N VAL A 86 -7.84 9.94 11.97
CA VAL A 86 -6.49 9.75 12.54
C VAL A 86 -6.58 9.57 14.05
N LEU A 87 -7.37 10.37 14.77
CA LEU A 87 -7.60 10.22 16.22
C LEU A 87 -8.14 8.83 16.56
N ASN A 88 -9.18 8.38 15.85
CA ASN A 88 -9.73 7.03 16.03
C ASN A 88 -8.68 5.94 15.82
N THR A 89 -7.78 6.12 14.85
CA THR A 89 -6.69 5.18 14.59
C THR A 89 -5.66 5.18 15.71
N ILE A 90 -5.30 6.34 16.24
CA ILE A 90 -4.39 6.49 17.38
C ILE A 90 -4.96 5.79 18.61
N GLU A 91 -6.23 6.05 18.96
CA GLU A 91 -6.91 5.41 20.08
C GLU A 91 -6.94 3.88 19.93
N ARG A 92 -7.24 3.39 18.73
CA ARG A 92 -7.20 1.96 18.43
C ARG A 92 -5.80 1.37 18.61
N ALA A 93 -4.74 2.06 18.14
CA ALA A 93 -3.36 1.61 18.30
C ALA A 93 -2.98 1.53 19.80
N TYR A 94 -3.32 2.53 20.60
CA TYR A 94 -3.11 2.48 22.05
C TYR A 94 -3.86 1.36 22.74
N ASN A 95 -5.10 1.07 22.32
CA ASN A 95 -5.88 -0.01 22.91
C ASN A 95 -5.23 -1.37 22.62
N ILE A 96 -4.72 -1.59 21.40
CA ILE A 96 -3.99 -2.82 21.05
C ILE A 96 -2.73 -2.94 21.93
N LEU A 97 -1.93 -1.87 22.07
CA LEU A 97 -0.73 -1.90 22.88
C LEU A 97 -1.03 -2.15 24.38
N ARG A 98 -2.16 -1.61 24.90
CA ARG A 98 -2.62 -1.87 26.28
C ARG A 98 -3.00 -3.33 26.51
N GLU A 99 -3.59 -3.99 25.49
CA GLU A 99 -3.96 -5.41 25.58
C GLU A 99 -2.73 -6.32 25.49
N GLU A 100 -1.70 -5.91 24.78
CA GLU A 100 -0.47 -6.68 24.58
C GLU A 100 0.59 -6.41 25.67
N SER A 101 0.50 -5.29 26.40
CA SER A 101 1.45 -4.91 27.44
C SER A 101 1.06 -5.51 28.80
N GLU A 102 2.07 -6.00 29.53
CA GLU A 102 1.95 -6.35 30.94
C GLU A 102 1.89 -5.11 31.86
N GLU A 103 2.39 -3.98 31.37
CA GLU A 103 2.44 -2.71 32.09
C GLU A 103 1.21 -1.85 31.77
N LYS A 104 0.79 -1.07 32.75
CA LYS A 104 -0.35 -0.14 32.59
C LYS A 104 0.06 1.08 31.78
N ILE A 105 -0.44 1.18 30.54
CA ILE A 105 -0.21 2.36 29.69
C ILE A 105 -1.28 3.42 30.03
N GLU A 106 -0.85 4.54 30.61
CA GLU A 106 -1.68 5.73 30.87
C GLU A 106 -1.28 6.84 29.90
N LEU A 107 -2.26 7.48 29.30
CA LEU A 107 -2.05 8.61 28.39
C LEU A 107 -2.27 9.91 29.13
N GLU A 108 -1.35 10.84 29.01
CA GLU A 108 -1.54 12.21 29.44
C GLU A 108 -2.55 12.93 28.50
N ASP A 109 -3.23 13.94 29.07
CA ASP A 109 -4.18 14.75 28.33
C ASP A 109 -3.51 15.45 27.13
N GLY A 110 -4.13 15.36 25.96
CA GLY A 110 -3.69 16.02 24.73
C GLY A 110 -2.62 15.26 23.92
N VAL A 111 -2.13 14.11 24.37
CA VAL A 111 -1.12 13.32 23.63
C VAL A 111 -1.66 12.86 22.28
N THR A 112 -2.89 12.35 22.25
CA THR A 112 -3.53 11.86 21.01
C THR A 112 -3.71 12.98 19.98
N GLU A 113 -4.16 14.16 20.43
CA GLU A 113 -4.32 15.35 19.61
C GLU A 113 -2.98 15.88 19.08
N HIS A 114 -1.94 15.84 19.91
CA HIS A 114 -0.59 16.25 19.51
C HIS A 114 -0.03 15.35 18.40
N ILE A 115 -0.15 14.03 18.54
CA ILE A 115 0.24 13.07 17.53
C ILE A 115 -0.57 13.27 16.25
N ALA A 116 -1.90 13.40 16.35
CA ALA A 116 -2.79 13.60 15.21
C ALA A 116 -2.45 14.88 14.43
N TYR A 117 -2.10 15.96 15.14
CA TYR A 117 -1.67 17.21 14.51
C TYR A 117 -0.32 17.05 13.80
N GLY A 118 0.66 16.40 14.47
CA GLY A 118 2.02 16.23 13.95
C GLY A 118 2.15 15.29 12.75
N CYS A 119 1.21 14.35 12.58
CA CYS A 119 1.24 13.41 11.45
C CYS A 119 0.67 13.96 10.14
N GLY A 120 -0.12 15.04 10.17
CA GLY A 120 -0.64 15.72 8.97
C GLY A 120 -1.49 14.82 8.05
N GLY A 121 -2.24 13.85 8.61
CA GLY A 121 -3.07 12.89 7.87
C GLY A 121 -2.32 11.64 7.39
N ASP A 122 -1.06 11.46 7.78
CA ASP A 122 -0.28 10.25 7.54
C ASP A 122 -0.49 9.25 8.69
N VAL A 123 -1.34 8.26 8.45
CA VAL A 123 -1.70 7.24 9.44
C VAL A 123 -0.51 6.38 9.86
N ARG A 124 0.39 6.05 8.94
CA ARG A 124 1.61 5.27 9.26
C ARG A 124 2.48 6.04 10.24
N LYS A 125 2.67 7.34 9.99
CA LYS A 125 3.42 8.22 10.89
C LYS A 125 2.75 8.33 12.27
N ALA A 126 1.42 8.38 12.31
CA ALA A 126 0.67 8.40 13.56
C ALA A 126 0.85 7.13 14.37
N VAL A 127 0.69 5.95 13.75
CA VAL A 127 0.86 4.65 14.42
C VAL A 127 2.30 4.47 14.93
N ASN A 128 3.31 4.82 14.12
CA ASN A 128 4.71 4.78 14.56
C ASN A 128 4.98 5.70 15.75
N ALA A 129 4.36 6.89 15.79
CA ALA A 129 4.50 7.80 16.92
C ALA A 129 3.87 7.24 18.20
N VAL A 130 2.74 6.54 18.09
CA VAL A 130 2.11 5.83 19.21
C VAL A 130 3.05 4.75 19.75
N GLU A 131 3.56 3.88 18.88
CA GLU A 131 4.47 2.80 19.26
C GLU A 131 5.74 3.36 19.96
N LEU A 132 6.36 4.38 19.38
CA LEU A 132 7.54 5.03 19.97
C LEU A 132 7.24 5.67 21.32
N SER A 133 6.06 6.27 21.51
CA SER A 133 5.69 6.90 22.78
C SER A 133 5.54 5.89 23.92
N VAL A 134 5.09 4.67 23.61
CA VAL A 134 4.97 3.59 24.60
C VAL A 134 6.33 2.94 24.89
N LEU A 135 7.17 2.72 23.86
CA LEU A 135 8.46 2.08 24.03
C LEU A 135 9.53 2.99 24.70
N SER A 136 9.33 4.30 24.72
CA SER A 136 10.27 5.27 25.27
C SER A 136 10.01 5.66 26.74
N THR A 137 8.97 5.13 27.34
CA THR A 137 8.58 5.37 28.74
C THR A 137 9.06 4.24 29.62
#